data_e216743513af08dc14ac1f4e117671f6
#
_entry.id   e216743513af08dc14ac1f4e117671f6
#
_cell.length_a   1.000
_cell.length_b   1.000
_cell.length_c   1.000
_cell.angle_alpha   90.00
_cell.angle_beta   90.00
_cell.angle_gamma   90.00
#
_symmetry.space_group_name_H-M   'P 1'
#
loop_
_entity.id
_entity.type
_entity.pdbx_description
1 polymer ?
#
loop_
_entity_poly.entity_id
_entity_poly.type
_entity_poly.pdbx_seq_one_letter_code
_entity_poly.pdbx_strand_id
1 'polypeptide(L)'
;LEKVRYVDAKVAFNQRRHFFSDWAEGDHKVVSDITAQLSPHTVFVNKQLNKKSNGDPIIATVKITPRVISYVPTRFIDRALLKQLKTGDYIGIYSSASGLDVTHVGVVIREGEKVIFRHASSQRKNLRVMDVELFSYLQGKSGIMVFR
;
A
#
# COMPACT_ATOMS: atom_id res chain seq x y z
N LEU A 1 4.41 -1.80 13.25
CA LEU A 1 5.07 -1.60 11.95
C LEU A 1 6.27 -2.53 11.73
N GLU A 2 7.13 -2.80 12.73
CA GLU A 2 8.31 -3.65 12.56
C GLU A 2 7.94 -5.08 12.15
N LYS A 3 6.96 -5.69 12.84
CA LYS A 3 6.47 -7.05 12.51
C LYS A 3 5.92 -7.17 11.09
N VAL A 4 5.36 -6.09 10.55
CA VAL A 4 4.80 -6.06 9.17
C VAL A 4 5.92 -5.84 8.15
N ARG A 5 6.88 -4.97 8.45
CA ARG A 5 7.92 -4.54 7.50
C ARG A 5 9.15 -5.45 7.45
N TYR A 6 9.40 -6.24 8.48
CA TYR A 6 10.61 -7.07 8.57
C TYR A 6 10.26 -8.52 8.86
N VAL A 7 11.03 -9.43 8.28
CA VAL A 7 10.97 -10.86 8.59
C VAL A 7 11.47 -11.04 10.02
N ASP A 8 10.76 -11.83 10.82
CA ASP A 8 11.07 -12.11 12.23
C ASP A 8 11.26 -10.85 13.10
N ALA A 9 10.62 -9.74 12.72
CA ALA A 9 10.77 -8.42 13.37
C ALA A 9 12.21 -7.92 13.48
N LYS A 10 13.15 -8.52 12.75
CA LYS A 10 14.56 -8.13 12.75
C LYS A 10 14.82 -6.97 11.80
N VAL A 11 15.16 -5.81 12.34
CA VAL A 11 15.43 -4.59 11.59
C VAL A 11 16.79 -4.71 10.88
N ALA A 12 16.77 -5.16 9.62
CA ALA A 12 17.91 -5.23 8.75
C ALA A 12 17.47 -5.09 7.28
N PHE A 13 18.31 -4.53 6.41
CA PHE A 13 17.96 -4.29 5.02
C PHE A 13 17.52 -5.57 4.29
N ASN A 14 18.27 -6.64 4.44
CA ASN A 14 17.99 -7.95 3.84
C ASN A 14 16.79 -8.70 4.45
N GLN A 15 16.28 -8.24 5.60
CA GLN A 15 15.09 -8.76 6.25
C GLN A 15 13.86 -7.89 5.98
N ARG A 16 14.03 -6.78 5.26
CA ARG A 16 12.94 -5.86 4.96
C ARG A 16 12.06 -6.43 3.85
N ARG A 17 10.75 -6.37 4.07
CA ARG A 17 9.75 -6.51 3.01
C ARG A 17 9.69 -5.19 2.24
N HIS A 18 10.27 -5.19 1.04
CA HIS A 18 10.52 -3.95 0.28
C HIS A 18 9.26 -3.41 -0.39
N PHE A 19 8.35 -4.31 -0.76
CA PHE A 19 7.10 -3.96 -1.42
C PHE A 19 5.93 -4.07 -0.44
N PHE A 20 4.91 -3.25 -0.63
CA PHE A 20 3.73 -3.26 0.24
C PHE A 20 3.02 -4.61 0.19
N SER A 21 2.89 -5.19 -0.99
CA SER A 21 2.28 -6.50 -1.19
C SER A 21 3.03 -7.64 -0.48
N ASP A 22 4.31 -7.49 -0.18
CA ASP A 22 5.06 -8.50 0.60
C ASP A 22 4.51 -8.66 2.03
N TRP A 23 3.77 -7.68 2.54
CA TRP A 23 3.23 -7.73 3.91
C TRP A 23 2.10 -8.75 4.06
N ALA A 24 1.39 -9.05 2.97
CA ALA A 24 0.28 -9.99 2.92
C ALA A 24 0.67 -11.37 2.36
N GLU A 25 1.95 -11.58 2.04
CA GLU A 25 2.43 -12.79 1.37
C GLU A 25 3.25 -13.71 2.27
N GLY A 26 3.25 -14.99 1.92
CA GLY A 26 4.03 -16.03 2.57
C GLY A 26 3.46 -16.51 3.91
N ASP A 27 4.18 -17.45 4.53
CA ASP A 27 3.74 -18.14 5.76
C ASP A 27 3.76 -17.23 7.00
N HIS A 28 4.53 -16.15 6.95
CA HIS A 28 4.68 -15.17 8.02
C HIS A 28 3.90 -13.86 7.75
N LYS A 29 2.83 -13.95 6.95
CA LYS A 29 1.96 -12.79 6.73
C LYS A 29 1.32 -12.36 8.05
N VAL A 30 1.33 -11.08 8.31
CA VAL A 30 0.74 -10.47 9.52
C VAL A 30 -0.46 -9.60 9.21
N VAL A 31 -0.77 -9.46 7.91
CA VAL A 31 -1.94 -8.75 7.39
C VAL A 31 -2.55 -9.56 6.25
N SER A 32 -3.79 -9.30 5.94
CA SER A 32 -4.51 -9.87 4.80
C SER A 32 -4.86 -8.77 3.82
N ASP A 33 -4.72 -9.05 2.52
CA ASP A 33 -5.27 -8.19 1.48
C ASP A 33 -6.79 -8.30 1.49
N ILE A 34 -7.47 -7.20 1.82
CA ILE A 34 -8.93 -7.10 1.84
C ILE A 34 -9.47 -6.24 0.69
N THR A 35 -8.62 -5.80 -0.21
CA THR A 35 -8.96 -4.86 -1.29
C THR A 35 -10.18 -5.34 -2.09
N ALA A 36 -10.19 -6.60 -2.52
CA ALA A 36 -11.27 -7.18 -3.31
C ALA A 36 -12.60 -7.33 -2.54
N GLN A 37 -12.54 -7.34 -1.21
CA GLN A 37 -13.73 -7.42 -0.36
C GLN A 37 -14.45 -6.07 -0.23
N LEU A 38 -13.73 -4.96 -0.50
CA LEU A 38 -14.23 -3.61 -0.30
C LEU A 38 -15.01 -3.07 -1.50
N SER A 39 -14.73 -3.57 -2.71
CA SER A 39 -15.37 -3.07 -3.92
C SER A 39 -15.44 -4.12 -5.02
N PRO A 40 -16.60 -4.28 -5.69
CA PRO A 40 -16.71 -5.13 -6.88
C PRO A 40 -15.93 -4.56 -8.09
N HIS A 41 -15.50 -3.31 -8.01
CA HIS A 41 -14.70 -2.63 -9.04
C HIS A 41 -13.19 -2.81 -8.84
N THR A 42 -12.78 -3.77 -8.02
CA THR A 42 -11.36 -4.08 -7.83
C THR A 42 -10.74 -4.57 -9.13
N VAL A 43 -9.60 -4.00 -9.46
CA VAL A 43 -8.78 -4.36 -10.62
C VAL A 43 -7.61 -5.21 -10.19
N PHE A 44 -7.30 -6.26 -10.95
CA PHE A 44 -6.16 -7.13 -10.74
C PHE A 44 -5.14 -6.92 -11.85
N VAL A 45 -3.88 -6.70 -11.49
CA VAL A 45 -2.80 -6.43 -12.44
C VAL A 45 -1.61 -7.33 -12.15
N ASN A 46 -1.12 -8.02 -13.18
CA ASN A 46 0.14 -8.76 -13.09
C ASN A 46 1.32 -7.81 -13.17
N LYS A 47 2.20 -7.86 -12.19
CA LYS A 47 3.43 -7.07 -12.14
C LYS A 47 4.66 -7.93 -11.90
N GLN A 48 5.79 -7.44 -12.39
CA GLN A 48 7.12 -7.94 -12.02
C GLN A 48 7.71 -6.94 -11.02
N LEU A 49 7.54 -7.19 -9.73
CA LEU A 49 8.07 -6.29 -8.69
C LEU A 49 9.59 -6.24 -8.78
N ASN A 50 10.15 -5.09 -8.46
CA ASN A 50 11.59 -4.79 -8.55
C ASN A 50 12.17 -4.72 -9.97
N LYS A 51 11.37 -4.78 -11.03
CA LYS A 51 11.84 -4.75 -12.42
C LYS A 51 11.53 -3.41 -13.08
N LYS A 52 12.56 -2.65 -13.42
CA LYS A 52 12.45 -1.42 -14.24
C LYS A 52 11.97 -1.74 -15.65
N SER A 53 11.54 -0.73 -16.39
CA SER A 53 11.13 -0.86 -17.80
C SER A 53 12.25 -1.36 -18.71
N ASN A 54 13.53 -1.06 -18.40
CA ASN A 54 14.71 -1.55 -19.12
C ASN A 54 15.12 -2.98 -18.73
N GLY A 55 14.41 -3.61 -17.78
CA GLY A 55 14.68 -4.98 -17.33
C GLY A 55 15.54 -5.09 -16.06
N ASP A 56 16.25 -4.05 -15.68
CA ASP A 56 17.11 -4.03 -14.51
C ASP A 56 16.32 -4.03 -13.19
N PRO A 57 16.88 -4.54 -12.09
CA PRO A 57 16.25 -4.40 -10.79
C PRO A 57 16.30 -2.94 -10.29
N ILE A 58 15.26 -2.53 -9.56
CA ILE A 58 15.23 -1.24 -8.83
C ILE A 58 16.20 -1.30 -7.66
N ILE A 59 16.17 -2.41 -6.91
CA ILE A 59 17.05 -2.71 -5.78
C ILE A 59 17.88 -3.93 -6.16
N ALA A 60 19.18 -3.75 -6.36
CA ALA A 60 20.08 -4.77 -6.91
C ALA A 60 20.11 -6.10 -6.11
N THR A 61 19.95 -6.00 -4.78
CA THR A 61 20.00 -7.15 -3.86
C THR A 61 18.66 -7.86 -3.66
N VAL A 62 17.58 -7.36 -4.28
CA VAL A 62 16.22 -7.90 -4.16
C VAL A 62 15.86 -8.63 -5.45
N LYS A 63 15.23 -9.80 -5.34
CA LYS A 63 14.78 -10.57 -6.51
C LYS A 63 13.63 -9.86 -7.23
N ILE A 64 13.62 -9.98 -8.55
CA ILE A 64 12.43 -9.66 -9.35
C ILE A 64 11.37 -10.72 -9.07
N THR A 65 10.20 -10.31 -8.63
CA THR A 65 9.15 -11.23 -8.18
C THR A 65 7.84 -10.95 -8.94
N PRO A 66 7.26 -11.96 -9.62
CA PRO A 66 5.93 -11.83 -10.19
C PRO A 66 4.89 -11.70 -9.07
N ARG A 67 3.94 -10.78 -9.23
CA ARG A 67 2.90 -10.52 -8.25
C ARG A 67 1.60 -10.09 -8.91
N VAL A 68 0.49 -10.63 -8.44
CA VAL A 68 -0.84 -10.10 -8.76
C VAL A 68 -1.14 -9.00 -7.74
N ILE A 69 -1.38 -7.80 -8.23
CA ILE A 69 -1.75 -6.64 -7.40
C ILE A 69 -3.24 -6.39 -7.58
N SER A 70 -3.96 -6.31 -6.46
CA SER A 70 -5.35 -5.88 -6.41
C SER A 70 -5.43 -4.41 -5.98
N TYR A 71 -6.21 -3.58 -6.65
CA TYR A 71 -6.47 -2.22 -6.21
C TYR A 71 -7.86 -1.75 -6.61
N VAL A 72 -8.43 -0.83 -5.83
CA VAL A 72 -9.65 -0.12 -6.18
C VAL A 72 -9.28 1.22 -6.83
N PRO A 73 -9.63 1.45 -8.11
CA PRO A 73 -9.41 2.75 -8.75
C PRO A 73 -10.09 3.88 -8.00
N THR A 74 -9.45 5.05 -7.91
CA THR A 74 -9.94 6.19 -7.11
C THR A 74 -11.37 6.59 -7.47
N ARG A 75 -11.76 6.51 -8.75
CA ARG A 75 -13.13 6.83 -9.21
C ARG A 75 -14.24 5.95 -8.61
N PHE A 76 -13.89 4.80 -8.05
CA PHE A 76 -14.82 3.88 -7.39
C PHE A 76 -14.73 3.91 -5.86
N ILE A 77 -13.93 4.81 -5.31
CA ILE A 77 -13.84 5.01 -3.86
C ILE A 77 -14.92 6.00 -3.47
N ASP A 78 -15.98 5.46 -2.92
CA ASP A 78 -17.15 6.20 -2.48
C ASP A 78 -17.32 6.17 -0.95
N ARG A 79 -18.38 6.81 -0.49
CA ARG A 79 -18.73 6.84 0.93
C ARG A 79 -19.00 5.44 1.51
N ALA A 80 -19.54 4.53 0.71
CA ALA A 80 -19.83 3.15 1.14
C ALA A 80 -18.54 2.36 1.38
N LEU A 81 -17.55 2.49 0.49
CA LEU A 81 -16.22 1.90 0.68
C LEU A 81 -15.54 2.51 1.90
N LEU A 82 -15.53 3.84 2.02
CA LEU A 82 -14.88 4.52 3.15
C LEU A 82 -15.45 4.10 4.51
N LYS A 83 -16.75 3.80 4.59
CA LYS A 83 -17.39 3.29 5.83
C LYS A 83 -16.88 1.92 6.26
N GLN A 84 -16.37 1.11 5.35
CA GLN A 84 -15.86 -0.23 5.63
C GLN A 84 -14.42 -0.22 6.17
N LEU A 85 -13.68 0.90 5.99
CA LEU A 85 -12.34 1.05 6.50
C LEU A 85 -12.34 1.17 8.02
N LYS A 86 -11.34 0.57 8.68
CA LYS A 86 -11.18 0.57 10.13
C LYS A 86 -9.87 1.23 10.54
N THR A 87 -9.83 1.81 11.73
CA THR A 87 -8.56 2.24 12.33
C THR A 87 -7.59 1.07 12.38
N GLY A 88 -6.38 1.28 11.88
CA GLY A 88 -5.34 0.26 11.78
C GLY A 88 -5.21 -0.37 10.40
N ASP A 89 -6.18 -0.20 9.48
CA ASP A 89 -6.02 -0.64 8.10
C ASP A 89 -4.82 0.08 7.47
N TYR A 90 -3.99 -0.68 6.75
CA TYR A 90 -2.92 -0.11 5.94
C TYR A 90 -3.43 0.21 4.55
N ILE A 91 -3.10 1.38 4.06
CA ILE A 91 -3.41 1.81 2.69
C ILE A 91 -2.13 1.99 1.90
N GLY A 92 -2.02 1.28 0.79
CA GLY A 92 -1.02 1.52 -0.25
C GLY A 92 -1.63 2.32 -1.40
N ILE A 93 -0.98 3.39 -1.81
CA ILE A 93 -1.38 4.17 -3.00
C ILE A 93 -0.84 3.45 -4.23
N TYR A 94 -1.72 2.84 -5.02
CA TYR A 94 -1.36 2.04 -6.19
C TYR A 94 -0.47 2.82 -7.16
N SER A 95 0.57 2.15 -7.66
CA SER A 95 1.49 2.65 -8.67
C SER A 95 1.29 1.94 -10.01
N SER A 96 1.11 2.71 -11.09
CA SER A 96 1.15 2.17 -12.45
C SER A 96 2.58 1.94 -12.98
N ALA A 97 3.59 2.48 -12.31
CA ALA A 97 4.99 2.35 -12.70
C ALA A 97 5.46 0.88 -12.69
N SER A 98 6.37 0.55 -13.61
CA SER A 98 7.02 -0.77 -13.64
C SER A 98 7.78 -1.03 -12.35
N GLY A 99 7.68 -2.26 -11.86
CA GLY A 99 8.44 -2.73 -10.70
C GLY A 99 7.93 -2.28 -9.34
N LEU A 100 6.89 -1.45 -9.27
CA LEU A 100 6.31 -0.96 -8.02
C LEU A 100 4.85 -1.37 -7.89
N ASP A 101 4.45 -1.77 -6.69
CA ASP A 101 3.05 -1.97 -6.32
C ASP A 101 2.40 -0.66 -5.85
N VAL A 102 3.08 0.09 -4.98
CA VAL A 102 2.59 1.35 -4.43
C VAL A 102 3.65 2.45 -4.50
N THR A 103 3.20 3.70 -4.52
CA THR A 103 4.07 4.89 -4.40
C THR A 103 4.18 5.37 -2.97
N HIS A 104 3.21 5.04 -2.13
CA HIS A 104 3.13 5.54 -0.75
C HIS A 104 2.29 4.63 0.12
N VAL A 105 2.55 4.64 1.43
CA VAL A 105 1.83 3.83 2.43
C VAL A 105 1.47 4.69 3.63
N GLY A 106 0.31 4.42 4.22
CA GLY A 106 -0.10 5.00 5.48
C GLY A 106 -1.13 4.12 6.21
N VAL A 107 -1.66 4.62 7.30
CA VAL A 107 -2.59 3.92 8.18
C VAL A 107 -3.88 4.72 8.29
N VAL A 108 -5.00 4.01 8.30
CA VAL A 108 -6.32 4.59 8.53
C VAL A 108 -6.49 4.91 10.02
N ILE A 109 -6.97 6.11 10.29
CA ILE A 109 -7.52 6.50 11.60
C ILE A 109 -8.96 6.96 11.37
N ARG A 110 -9.89 6.37 12.09
CA ARG A 110 -11.30 6.81 12.05
C ARG A 110 -11.61 7.77 13.19
N GLU A 111 -12.19 8.90 12.84
CA GLU A 111 -12.71 9.90 13.78
C GLU A 111 -14.19 10.14 13.45
N GLY A 112 -15.07 9.31 14.01
CA GLY A 112 -16.48 9.30 13.64
C GLY A 112 -16.69 8.96 12.15
N GLU A 113 -17.30 9.87 11.41
CA GLU A 113 -17.51 9.72 9.96
C GLU A 113 -16.26 10.05 9.13
N LYS A 114 -15.25 10.71 9.70
CA LYS A 114 -14.01 11.07 9.00
C LYS A 114 -13.07 9.88 8.91
N VAL A 115 -12.46 9.74 7.75
CA VAL A 115 -11.40 8.75 7.50
C VAL A 115 -10.10 9.51 7.26
N ILE A 116 -9.20 9.42 8.21
CA ILE A 116 -7.90 10.07 8.18
C ILE A 116 -6.85 9.09 7.66
N PHE A 117 -5.99 9.57 6.80
CA PHE A 117 -4.80 8.88 6.31
C PHE A 117 -3.58 9.44 7.04
N ARG A 118 -3.05 8.65 7.98
CA ARG A 118 -1.82 8.98 8.71
C ARG A 118 -0.63 8.41 7.95
N HIS A 119 0.28 9.28 7.52
CA HIS A 119 1.42 8.86 6.71
C HIS A 119 2.68 9.68 7.01
N ALA A 120 3.86 9.09 6.75
CA ALA A 120 5.12 9.82 6.80
C ALA A 120 5.31 10.59 5.49
N SER A 121 5.19 11.91 5.54
CA SER A 121 5.39 12.78 4.37
C SER A 121 6.86 12.88 4.00
N SER A 122 7.21 12.54 2.76
CA SER A 122 8.54 12.72 2.18
C SER A 122 8.78 14.10 1.55
N GLN A 123 7.75 14.95 1.55
CA GLN A 123 7.88 16.31 1.02
C GLN A 123 8.83 17.13 1.89
N ARG A 124 9.84 17.77 1.28
CA ARG A 124 10.89 18.54 2.00
C ARG A 124 10.34 19.53 3.03
N LYS A 125 9.20 20.17 2.74
CA LYS A 125 8.53 21.12 3.63
C LYS A 125 7.90 20.47 4.87
N ASN A 126 7.65 19.16 4.85
CA ASN A 126 6.96 18.46 5.92
C ASN A 126 7.91 17.55 6.72
N LEU A 127 8.52 16.55 6.07
CA LEU A 127 9.42 15.52 6.65
C LEU A 127 8.95 14.99 8.02
N ARG A 128 7.65 14.81 8.19
CA ARG A 128 7.00 14.39 9.43
C ARG A 128 5.81 13.51 9.18
N VAL A 129 5.30 12.88 10.22
CA VAL A 129 3.99 12.21 10.18
C VAL A 129 2.90 13.27 10.02
N MET A 130 2.01 13.03 9.05
CA MET A 130 0.91 13.92 8.70
C MET A 130 -0.41 13.16 8.77
N ASP A 131 -1.44 13.84 9.24
CA ASP A 131 -2.82 13.41 9.17
C ASP A 131 -3.54 14.23 8.10
N VAL A 132 -4.11 13.55 7.13
CA VAL A 132 -4.87 14.18 6.04
C VAL A 132 -6.17 13.43 5.84
N GLU A 133 -7.21 14.10 5.38
CA GLU A 133 -8.47 13.44 5.03
C GLU A 133 -8.22 12.55 3.81
N LEU A 134 -8.59 11.24 3.92
CA LEU A 134 -8.22 10.24 2.93
C LEU A 134 -8.82 10.55 1.55
N PHE A 135 -10.10 10.86 1.48
CA PHE A 135 -10.78 11.09 0.20
C PHE A 135 -10.15 12.26 -0.57
N SER A 136 -9.84 13.34 0.12
CA SER A 136 -9.15 14.50 -0.46
C SER A 136 -7.73 14.16 -0.92
N TYR A 137 -7.01 13.35 -0.12
CA TYR A 137 -5.65 12.90 -0.46
C TYR A 137 -5.61 12.05 -1.74
N LEU A 138 -6.69 11.29 -2.00
CA LEU A 138 -6.77 10.38 -3.15
C LEU A 138 -7.05 11.11 -4.47
N GLN A 139 -7.41 12.38 -4.46
CA GLN A 139 -7.64 13.14 -5.69
C GLN A 139 -6.37 13.15 -6.55
N GLY A 140 -6.51 12.71 -7.81
CA GLY A 140 -5.39 12.57 -8.75
C GLY A 140 -4.50 11.34 -8.53
N LYS A 141 -4.84 10.44 -7.59
CA LYS A 141 -4.17 9.14 -7.42
C LYS A 141 -4.86 8.05 -8.25
N SER A 142 -4.11 7.00 -8.59
CA SER A 142 -4.64 5.91 -9.43
C SER A 142 -5.61 4.99 -8.69
N GLY A 143 -5.40 4.78 -7.41
CA GLY A 143 -6.24 3.89 -6.59
C GLY A 143 -5.56 3.47 -5.30
N ILE A 144 -6.20 2.58 -4.57
CA ILE A 144 -5.70 2.07 -3.28
C ILE A 144 -5.69 0.55 -3.22
N MET A 145 -4.72 0.03 -2.48
CA MET A 145 -4.69 -1.32 -1.91
C MET A 145 -4.99 -1.19 -0.41
N VAL A 146 -5.72 -2.14 0.16
CA VAL A 146 -6.09 -2.10 1.59
C VAL A 146 -5.75 -3.42 2.26
N PHE A 147 -4.96 -3.36 3.31
CA PHE A 147 -4.58 -4.53 4.12
C PHE A 147 -5.03 -4.36 5.57
N ARG A 148 -5.48 -5.47 6.18
CA ARG A 148 -5.98 -5.52 7.56
C ARG A 148 -5.30 -6.62 8.37
#